data_19c1242b20286208a76b09e9ee73d873
#
_entry.id   19c1242b20286208a76b09e9ee73d873
#
_cell.length_a   1.000
_cell.length_b   1.000
_cell.length_c   1.000
_cell.angle_alpha   90.00
_cell.angle_beta   90.00
_cell.angle_gamma   90.00
#
_symmetry.space_group_name_H-M   'P 1'
#
loop_
_entity.id
_entity.type
_entity.pdbx_description
1 polymer ?
#
loop_
_entity_poly.entity_id
_entity_poly.type
_entity_poly.pdbx_seq_one_letter_code
_entity_poly.pdbx_strand_id
1 'polypeptide(L)'
;MPATPTAEPTTILAPASAHSNGHDAGSHGADGGPGLDLMPTLRSDSTLADALVGFDEYMLRKGFSANTITAFRNDLKIFGSFAGETVRLHHISSANLEEYLEWLQHERGIPCSAKTLARRITTLKVLFGWLHGIGVLGTDPAEPVAQQPARPPLPVILRDQEVTALVRVARDYLWDRRQPDARPYLLVSLLLQTGIKKAECARLLVTDLDVARPQAPELTVRYVEEGQAHKNRVLSLNQTIVPAYNQFIEQYRPETYLFECTPRNLEYILDEVGQKANIRSVQVGFETLRWTCAVRDFRNGMPEERLRLKLGLSKISWRETREKIHQLAGH
;
A
#
# COMPACT_ATOMS: atom_id res chain seq x y z
N MET A 1 -22.42 -7.37 -41.22
CA MET A 1 -21.18 -7.66 -40.49
C MET A 1 -20.76 -6.38 -39.78
N PRO A 2 -20.90 -6.25 -38.47
CA PRO A 2 -20.33 -5.13 -37.73
C PRO A 2 -18.95 -5.52 -37.17
N ALA A 3 -18.03 -4.56 -37.26
CA ALA A 3 -16.64 -4.67 -36.83
C ALA A 3 -16.47 -4.81 -35.31
N THR A 4 -15.59 -5.70 -34.92
CA THR A 4 -15.12 -5.90 -33.54
C THR A 4 -14.28 -4.70 -33.07
N PRO A 5 -14.48 -4.16 -31.88
CA PRO A 5 -13.57 -3.16 -31.33
C PRO A 5 -12.31 -3.81 -30.77
N THR A 6 -11.18 -3.38 -31.29
CA THR A 6 -9.83 -3.70 -30.82
C THR A 6 -9.63 -3.15 -29.40
N ALA A 7 -9.31 -4.01 -28.45
CA ALA A 7 -8.96 -3.62 -27.09
C ALA A 7 -7.55 -2.99 -27.08
N GLU A 8 -7.45 -1.74 -26.68
CA GLU A 8 -6.17 -1.08 -26.41
C GLU A 8 -5.49 -1.67 -25.16
N PRO A 9 -4.17 -1.86 -25.18
CA PRO A 9 -3.43 -2.38 -24.02
C PRO A 9 -3.35 -1.31 -22.91
N THR A 10 -3.75 -1.70 -21.70
CA THR A 10 -3.66 -0.89 -20.49
C THR A 10 -2.20 -0.60 -20.18
N THR A 11 -1.78 0.64 -20.38
CA THR A 11 -0.46 1.16 -20.05
C THR A 11 -0.25 1.10 -18.54
N ILE A 12 0.68 0.25 -18.11
CA ILE A 12 1.18 0.22 -16.72
C ILE A 12 2.06 1.47 -16.54
N LEU A 13 1.70 2.33 -15.59
CA LEU A 13 2.42 3.54 -15.23
C LEU A 13 3.89 3.23 -14.90
N ALA A 14 4.78 3.63 -15.82
CA ALA A 14 6.16 3.89 -15.48
C ALA A 14 6.24 5.12 -14.54
N PRO A 15 7.22 5.18 -13.63
CA PRO A 15 7.41 6.35 -12.79
C PRO A 15 7.66 7.58 -13.67
N ALA A 16 7.05 8.71 -13.31
CA ALA A 16 7.13 9.98 -14.02
C ALA A 16 8.58 10.36 -14.34
N SER A 17 8.87 10.57 -15.61
CA SER A 17 10.14 11.14 -16.11
C SER A 17 10.29 12.58 -15.65
N ALA A 18 11.40 12.88 -14.96
CA ALA A 18 11.83 14.23 -14.64
C ALA A 18 12.17 14.97 -15.94
N HIS A 19 11.58 16.16 -16.13
CA HIS A 19 11.92 17.07 -17.20
C HIS A 19 13.35 17.61 -16.99
N SER A 20 14.21 17.36 -17.98
CA SER A 20 15.51 18.03 -18.13
C SER A 20 15.32 19.44 -18.67
N ASN A 21 15.65 20.44 -17.88
CA ASN A 21 15.96 21.78 -18.39
C ASN A 21 17.48 21.84 -18.68
N GLY A 22 17.80 22.01 -19.96
CA GLY A 22 19.15 22.29 -20.38
C GLY A 22 19.57 23.71 -20.04
N HIS A 23 20.78 23.87 -19.59
CA HIS A 23 21.58 25.10 -19.76
C HIS A 23 23.02 24.76 -19.98
N ASP A 24 23.62 25.57 -20.88
CA ASP A 24 24.87 25.46 -21.59
C ASP A 24 26.15 25.60 -20.76
N ALA A 25 27.16 24.91 -21.26
CA ALA A 25 28.57 25.22 -21.35
C ALA A 25 29.32 26.01 -20.26
N GLY A 26 30.36 25.38 -19.69
CA GLY A 26 31.44 26.00 -18.94
C GLY A 26 32.51 25.00 -18.57
N SER A 27 33.55 24.88 -19.43
CA SER A 27 34.79 24.13 -19.14
C SER A 27 35.49 24.69 -17.89
N HIS A 28 35.94 23.82 -16.96
CA HIS A 28 37.29 23.88 -16.34
C HIS A 28 37.54 22.74 -15.34
N GLY A 29 38.69 22.09 -15.48
CA GLY A 29 39.56 21.70 -14.37
C GLY A 29 39.21 20.41 -13.64
N ALA A 30 40.05 19.41 -13.90
CA ALA A 30 40.22 18.20 -13.09
C ALA A 30 40.48 18.54 -11.61
N ASP A 31 39.76 17.92 -10.71
CA ASP A 31 40.29 17.57 -9.39
C ASP A 31 39.67 16.28 -8.90
N GLY A 32 40.52 15.28 -8.68
CA GLY A 32 40.16 13.92 -8.29
C GLY A 32 39.76 13.85 -6.82
N GLY A 33 38.48 13.66 -6.55
CA GLY A 33 37.98 13.24 -5.23
C GLY A 33 37.87 11.71 -5.16
N PRO A 34 38.43 11.04 -4.13
CA PRO A 34 38.35 9.59 -3.99
C PRO A 34 36.96 9.21 -3.42
N GLY A 35 36.15 8.48 -4.17
CA GLY A 35 34.91 7.95 -3.59
C GLY A 35 33.81 7.46 -4.54
N LEU A 36 34.17 7.04 -5.76
CA LEU A 36 33.17 6.62 -6.75
C LEU A 36 33.62 5.38 -7.54
N ASP A 37 33.98 4.29 -6.85
CA ASP A 37 34.24 3.03 -7.57
C ASP A 37 34.23 1.83 -6.60
N LEU A 38 33.03 1.45 -6.12
CA LEU A 38 32.81 0.15 -5.49
C LEU A 38 31.49 -0.48 -5.97
N MET A 39 31.04 -0.17 -7.19
CA MET A 39 30.08 -1.03 -7.88
C MET A 39 30.88 -2.16 -8.52
N PRO A 40 30.63 -3.45 -8.19
CA PRO A 40 31.13 -4.50 -9.02
C PRO A 40 30.60 -4.27 -10.43
N THR A 41 31.50 -4.15 -11.40
CA THR A 41 31.11 -3.99 -12.81
C THR A 41 30.35 -5.25 -13.21
N LEU A 42 29.02 -5.20 -13.15
CA LEU A 42 28.18 -6.33 -13.49
C LEU A 42 28.41 -6.76 -14.94
N ARG A 43 28.58 -8.04 -15.14
CA ARG A 43 28.75 -8.69 -16.45
C ARG A 43 27.75 -9.84 -16.57
N SER A 44 27.59 -10.36 -17.76
CA SER A 44 26.72 -11.52 -17.99
C SER A 44 27.13 -12.77 -17.22
N ASP A 45 28.41 -12.89 -16.85
CA ASP A 45 28.94 -13.98 -16.03
C ASP A 45 28.93 -13.67 -14.52
N SER A 46 28.46 -12.50 -14.09
CA SER A 46 28.21 -12.21 -12.67
C SER A 46 27.13 -13.10 -12.11
N THR A 47 27.13 -13.28 -10.79
CA THR A 47 26.12 -14.09 -10.10
C THR A 47 24.82 -13.31 -9.89
N LEU A 48 23.75 -14.05 -9.64
CA LEU A 48 22.47 -13.42 -9.22
C LEU A 48 22.65 -12.59 -7.95
N ALA A 49 23.45 -13.09 -6.98
CA ALA A 49 23.76 -12.34 -5.75
C ALA A 49 24.41 -10.98 -6.03
N ASP A 50 25.39 -10.93 -6.94
CA ASP A 50 26.04 -9.66 -7.35
C ASP A 50 25.00 -8.69 -7.96
N ALA A 51 24.12 -9.23 -8.82
CA ALA A 51 23.06 -8.44 -9.44
C ALA A 51 22.06 -7.87 -8.41
N LEU A 52 21.71 -8.63 -7.38
CA LEU A 52 20.77 -8.16 -6.35
C LEU A 52 21.33 -6.98 -5.54
N VAL A 53 22.65 -6.98 -5.26
CA VAL A 53 23.30 -5.84 -4.61
C VAL A 53 23.22 -4.58 -5.48
N GLY A 54 23.56 -4.68 -6.77
CA GLY A 54 23.46 -3.56 -7.71
C GLY A 54 22.00 -3.09 -7.91
N PHE A 55 21.04 -4.02 -7.90
CA PHE A 55 19.63 -3.70 -8.06
C PHE A 55 19.07 -2.92 -6.87
N ASP A 56 19.51 -3.21 -5.66
CA ASP A 56 19.14 -2.44 -4.47
C ASP A 56 19.52 -0.95 -4.63
N GLU A 57 20.73 -0.68 -5.10
CA GLU A 57 21.19 0.68 -5.35
C GLU A 57 20.42 1.34 -6.51
N TYR A 58 20.15 0.60 -7.57
CA TYR A 58 19.30 1.07 -8.67
C TYR A 58 17.92 1.52 -8.16
N MET A 59 17.28 0.72 -7.32
CA MET A 59 15.96 1.06 -6.76
C MET A 59 16.01 2.35 -5.93
N LEU A 60 17.04 2.52 -5.10
CA LEU A 60 17.24 3.72 -4.30
C LEU A 60 17.44 4.96 -5.17
N ARG A 61 18.33 4.89 -6.17
CA ARG A 61 18.58 5.99 -7.12
C ARG A 61 17.36 6.36 -7.96
N LYS A 62 16.53 5.38 -8.30
CA LYS A 62 15.26 5.60 -9.03
C LYS A 62 14.13 6.11 -8.13
N GLY A 63 14.36 6.27 -6.83
CA GLY A 63 13.38 6.81 -5.89
C GLY A 63 12.20 5.87 -5.61
N PHE A 64 12.42 4.54 -5.66
CA PHE A 64 11.39 3.59 -5.24
C PHE A 64 11.05 3.78 -3.76
N SER A 65 9.77 3.64 -3.40
CA SER A 65 9.37 3.75 -2.00
C SER A 65 10.02 2.63 -1.16
N ALA A 66 10.30 2.91 0.12
CA ALA A 66 10.85 1.93 1.05
C ALA A 66 10.03 0.62 1.09
N ASN A 67 8.70 0.73 1.00
CA ASN A 67 7.81 -0.44 0.95
C ASN A 67 7.99 -1.24 -0.35
N THR A 68 8.18 -0.58 -1.49
CA THR A 68 8.44 -1.24 -2.78
C THR A 68 9.78 -1.97 -2.73
N ILE A 69 10.82 -1.32 -2.24
CA ILE A 69 12.16 -1.90 -2.10
C ILE A 69 12.10 -3.15 -1.20
N THR A 70 11.46 -3.03 -0.03
CA THR A 70 11.28 -4.17 0.88
C THR A 70 10.51 -5.33 0.24
N ALA A 71 9.45 -5.01 -0.50
CA ALA A 71 8.65 -6.03 -1.19
C ALA A 71 9.47 -6.74 -2.29
N PHE A 72 10.21 -5.98 -3.10
CA PHE A 72 11.04 -6.52 -4.16
C PHE A 72 12.20 -7.36 -3.61
N ARG A 73 12.88 -6.89 -2.56
CA ARG A 73 13.92 -7.68 -1.85
C ARG A 73 13.38 -9.04 -1.39
N ASN A 74 12.20 -9.04 -0.77
CA ASN A 74 11.56 -10.28 -0.32
C ASN A 74 11.20 -11.22 -1.48
N ASP A 75 10.71 -10.68 -2.59
CA ASP A 75 10.41 -11.48 -3.79
C ASP A 75 11.66 -12.07 -4.41
N LEU A 76 12.74 -11.27 -4.52
CA LEU A 76 14.02 -11.69 -5.10
C LEU A 76 14.77 -12.67 -4.19
N LYS A 77 14.63 -12.56 -2.87
CA LYS A 77 15.13 -13.56 -1.93
C LYS A 77 14.47 -14.93 -2.18
N ILE A 78 13.17 -14.97 -2.46
CA ILE A 78 12.47 -16.20 -2.80
C ILE A 78 12.93 -16.75 -4.15
N PHE A 79 13.14 -15.86 -5.15
CA PHE A 79 13.68 -16.25 -6.44
C PHE A 79 15.11 -16.82 -6.31
N GLY A 80 15.99 -16.16 -5.53
CA GLY A 80 17.35 -16.63 -5.28
C GLY A 80 17.38 -17.99 -4.55
N SER A 81 16.42 -18.26 -3.64
CA SER A 81 16.32 -19.58 -3.00
C SER A 81 15.87 -20.69 -3.96
N PHE A 82 15.19 -20.36 -5.05
CA PHE A 82 14.81 -21.31 -6.10
C PHE A 82 15.93 -21.49 -7.14
N ALA A 83 16.43 -20.39 -7.71
CA ALA A 83 17.39 -20.42 -8.80
C ALA A 83 18.84 -20.71 -8.33
N GLY A 84 19.13 -20.49 -7.03
CA GLY A 84 20.48 -20.48 -6.48
C GLY A 84 21.13 -19.10 -6.61
N GLU A 85 21.62 -18.55 -5.49
CA GLU A 85 22.23 -17.22 -5.46
C GLU A 85 23.52 -17.11 -6.28
N THR A 86 24.21 -18.25 -6.51
CA THR A 86 25.45 -18.34 -7.28
C THR A 86 25.22 -18.60 -8.76
N VAL A 87 23.97 -18.73 -9.22
CA VAL A 87 23.67 -18.91 -10.64
C VAL A 87 24.16 -17.71 -11.46
N ARG A 88 24.78 -17.98 -12.62
CA ARG A 88 25.26 -16.93 -13.52
C ARG A 88 24.08 -16.30 -14.26
N LEU A 89 24.12 -14.97 -14.42
CA LEU A 89 23.01 -14.22 -15.02
C LEU A 89 22.65 -14.72 -16.44
N HIS A 90 23.66 -15.04 -17.26
CA HIS A 90 23.45 -15.55 -18.63
C HIS A 90 22.86 -16.95 -18.71
N HIS A 91 22.82 -17.68 -17.59
CA HIS A 91 22.14 -18.99 -17.52
C HIS A 91 20.66 -18.88 -17.17
N ILE A 92 20.20 -17.71 -16.76
CA ILE A 92 18.78 -17.50 -16.42
C ILE A 92 18.00 -17.20 -17.70
N SER A 93 17.19 -18.16 -18.11
CA SER A 93 16.33 -18.09 -19.30
C SER A 93 14.87 -17.82 -18.93
N SER A 94 14.06 -17.51 -19.94
CA SER A 94 12.59 -17.39 -19.78
C SER A 94 11.98 -18.69 -19.26
N ALA A 95 12.47 -19.85 -19.69
CA ALA A 95 12.00 -21.14 -19.22
C ALA A 95 12.23 -21.31 -17.71
N ASN A 96 13.38 -20.87 -17.18
CA ASN A 96 13.65 -20.93 -15.74
C ASN A 96 12.72 -19.97 -14.94
N LEU A 97 12.33 -18.85 -15.53
CA LEU A 97 11.36 -17.95 -14.90
C LEU A 97 9.96 -18.55 -14.88
N GLU A 98 9.55 -19.22 -15.94
CA GLU A 98 8.26 -19.93 -16.02
C GLU A 98 8.23 -21.09 -15.00
N GLU A 99 9.30 -21.90 -14.93
CA GLU A 99 9.47 -22.97 -13.94
C GLU A 99 9.38 -22.42 -12.49
N TYR A 100 10.01 -21.29 -12.22
CA TYR A 100 9.88 -20.61 -10.92
C TYR A 100 8.44 -20.20 -10.62
N LEU A 101 7.70 -19.68 -11.59
CA LEU A 101 6.31 -19.28 -11.39
C LEU A 101 5.39 -20.48 -11.15
N GLU A 102 5.65 -21.58 -11.82
CA GLU A 102 4.96 -22.86 -11.61
C GLU A 102 5.23 -23.42 -10.21
N TRP A 103 6.51 -23.44 -9.82
CA TRP A 103 6.93 -23.84 -8.46
C TRP A 103 6.24 -22.98 -7.37
N LEU A 104 6.14 -21.67 -7.58
CA LEU A 104 5.45 -20.78 -6.64
C LEU A 104 3.98 -21.11 -6.44
N GLN A 105 3.32 -21.62 -7.47
CA GLN A 105 1.88 -21.89 -7.46
C GLN A 105 1.57 -23.28 -6.92
N HIS A 106 2.40 -24.28 -7.24
CA HIS A 106 2.06 -25.67 -7.05
C HIS A 106 2.97 -26.44 -6.10
N GLU A 107 4.26 -26.10 -6.01
CA GLU A 107 5.24 -26.95 -5.33
C GLU A 107 5.82 -26.34 -4.04
N ARG A 108 5.81 -25.02 -3.90
CA ARG A 108 6.40 -24.32 -2.75
C ARG A 108 5.76 -24.67 -1.41
N GLY A 109 4.54 -25.22 -1.39
CA GLY A 109 3.78 -25.54 -0.17
C GLY A 109 3.23 -24.32 0.59
N ILE A 110 3.47 -23.11 0.11
CA ILE A 110 2.95 -21.85 0.66
C ILE A 110 2.03 -21.20 -0.39
N PRO A 111 0.73 -21.03 -0.10
CA PRO A 111 -0.21 -20.44 -1.06
C PRO A 111 0.26 -19.10 -1.63
N CYS A 112 0.25 -18.96 -2.95
CA CYS A 112 0.58 -17.73 -3.65
C CYS A 112 -0.69 -17.11 -4.22
N SER A 113 -1.17 -15.99 -3.63
CA SER A 113 -2.33 -15.30 -4.20
C SER A 113 -2.03 -14.72 -5.58
N ALA A 114 -3.03 -14.60 -6.46
CA ALA A 114 -2.89 -14.01 -7.77
C ALA A 114 -2.26 -12.60 -7.73
N LYS A 115 -2.61 -11.79 -6.73
CA LYS A 115 -2.00 -10.47 -6.49
C LYS A 115 -0.51 -10.57 -6.15
N THR A 116 -0.14 -11.54 -5.32
CA THR A 116 1.28 -11.77 -4.96
C THR A 116 2.07 -12.27 -6.16
N LEU A 117 1.50 -13.19 -6.95
CA LEU A 117 2.12 -13.70 -8.16
C LEU A 117 2.35 -12.57 -9.18
N ALA A 118 1.33 -11.75 -9.46
CA ALA A 118 1.46 -10.60 -10.36
C ALA A 118 2.56 -9.62 -9.91
N ARG A 119 2.68 -9.35 -8.59
CA ARG A 119 3.75 -8.52 -8.06
C ARG A 119 5.12 -9.15 -8.27
N ARG A 120 5.28 -10.45 -8.05
CA ARG A 120 6.55 -11.17 -8.27
C ARG A 120 6.97 -11.15 -9.73
N ILE A 121 6.03 -11.33 -10.66
CA ILE A 121 6.29 -11.17 -12.10
C ILE A 121 6.79 -9.73 -12.38
N THR A 122 6.14 -8.72 -11.81
CA THR A 122 6.59 -7.33 -11.94
C THR A 122 8.01 -7.14 -11.41
N THR A 123 8.34 -7.73 -10.26
CA THR A 123 9.69 -7.66 -9.66
C THR A 123 10.74 -8.25 -10.60
N LEU A 124 10.48 -9.42 -11.20
CA LEU A 124 11.39 -10.05 -12.17
C LEU A 124 11.54 -9.18 -13.43
N LYS A 125 10.44 -8.65 -13.98
CA LYS A 125 10.49 -7.76 -15.15
C LYS A 125 11.30 -6.50 -14.87
N VAL A 126 11.20 -5.91 -13.69
CA VAL A 126 12.00 -4.73 -13.33
C VAL A 126 13.49 -5.08 -13.17
N LEU A 127 13.82 -6.22 -12.55
CA LEU A 127 15.20 -6.67 -12.38
C LEU A 127 15.86 -6.96 -13.74
N PHE A 128 15.26 -7.84 -14.56
CA PHE A 128 15.84 -8.27 -15.82
C PHE A 128 15.81 -7.18 -16.89
N GLY A 129 14.75 -6.35 -16.93
CA GLY A 129 14.69 -5.18 -17.77
C GLY A 129 15.78 -4.15 -17.43
N TRP A 130 16.10 -3.97 -16.13
CA TRP A 130 17.25 -3.17 -15.72
C TRP A 130 18.57 -3.76 -16.20
N LEU A 131 18.82 -5.06 -15.98
CA LEU A 131 20.06 -5.74 -16.41
C LEU A 131 20.25 -5.68 -17.93
N HIS A 132 19.17 -5.83 -18.69
CA HIS A 132 19.20 -5.65 -20.15
C HIS A 132 19.45 -4.19 -20.53
N GLY A 133 18.78 -3.24 -19.87
CA GLY A 133 18.91 -1.81 -20.13
C GLY A 133 20.33 -1.24 -19.88
N ILE A 134 21.11 -1.83 -18.96
CA ILE A 134 22.50 -1.48 -18.71
C ILE A 134 23.50 -2.34 -19.52
N GLY A 135 23.00 -3.20 -20.42
CA GLY A 135 23.85 -4.00 -21.33
C GLY A 135 24.51 -5.23 -20.70
N VAL A 136 24.14 -5.61 -19.47
CA VAL A 136 24.65 -6.83 -18.79
C VAL A 136 24.11 -8.09 -19.47
N LEU A 137 22.84 -8.07 -19.87
CA LEU A 137 22.19 -9.14 -20.63
C LEU A 137 21.89 -8.68 -22.05
N GLY A 138 22.16 -9.53 -23.03
CA GLY A 138 21.84 -9.25 -24.44
C GLY A 138 20.33 -9.29 -24.73
N THR A 139 19.58 -10.05 -23.95
CA THR A 139 18.11 -10.20 -24.03
C THR A 139 17.51 -10.18 -22.62
N ASP A 140 16.29 -9.68 -22.49
CA ASP A 140 15.53 -9.72 -21.24
C ASP A 140 14.77 -11.06 -21.13
N PRO A 141 15.16 -11.98 -20.22
CA PRO A 141 14.47 -13.26 -20.07
C PRO A 141 13.05 -13.10 -19.47
N ALA A 142 12.73 -11.96 -18.87
CA ALA A 142 11.41 -11.71 -18.33
C ALA A 142 10.45 -11.03 -19.31
N GLU A 143 10.93 -10.56 -20.48
CA GLU A 143 10.08 -9.94 -21.49
C GLU A 143 8.91 -10.82 -21.92
N PRO A 144 9.11 -12.11 -22.33
CA PRO A 144 8.02 -12.98 -22.79
C PRO A 144 7.12 -13.49 -21.66
N VAL A 145 7.53 -13.35 -20.38
CA VAL A 145 6.73 -13.83 -19.25
C VAL A 145 5.39 -13.08 -19.20
N ALA A 146 4.29 -13.83 -19.34
CA ALA A 146 2.96 -13.25 -19.35
C ALA A 146 2.60 -12.63 -18.00
N GLN A 147 2.18 -11.36 -18.03
CA GLN A 147 1.62 -10.71 -16.85
C GLN A 147 0.17 -11.19 -16.68
N GLN A 148 -0.08 -12.00 -15.67
CA GLN A 148 -1.45 -12.43 -15.37
C GLN A 148 -2.19 -11.28 -14.67
N PRO A 149 -3.29 -10.76 -15.25
CA PRO A 149 -4.09 -9.74 -14.56
C PRO A 149 -4.74 -10.37 -13.34
N ALA A 150 -4.26 -9.99 -12.17
CA ALA A 150 -4.90 -10.39 -10.93
C ALA A 150 -6.19 -9.58 -10.77
N ARG A 151 -7.34 -10.21 -10.92
CA ARG A 151 -8.60 -9.63 -10.45
C ARG A 151 -8.73 -9.96 -8.95
N PRO A 152 -8.42 -9.00 -8.05
CA PRO A 152 -8.58 -9.27 -6.64
C PRO A 152 -10.06 -9.53 -6.34
N PRO A 153 -10.38 -10.43 -5.41
CA PRO A 153 -11.75 -10.65 -4.98
C PRO A 153 -12.36 -9.35 -4.46
N LEU A 154 -13.68 -9.27 -4.48
CA LEU A 154 -14.39 -8.14 -3.88
C LEU A 154 -14.00 -8.03 -2.40
N PRO A 155 -13.76 -6.81 -1.91
CA PRO A 155 -13.53 -6.58 -0.49
C PRO A 155 -14.72 -7.03 0.34
N VAL A 156 -14.47 -7.52 1.53
CA VAL A 156 -15.53 -7.83 2.47
C VAL A 156 -15.83 -6.61 3.32
N ILE A 157 -17.11 -6.31 3.51
CA ILE A 157 -17.61 -5.20 4.34
C ILE A 157 -18.42 -5.72 5.52
N LEU A 158 -18.48 -4.95 6.58
CA LEU A 158 -19.36 -5.24 7.70
C LEU A 158 -20.82 -4.90 7.34
N ARG A 159 -21.74 -5.75 7.77
CA ARG A 159 -23.18 -5.48 7.74
C ARG A 159 -23.53 -4.43 8.80
N ASP A 160 -24.66 -3.76 8.67
CA ASP A 160 -25.06 -2.71 9.63
C ASP A 160 -25.20 -3.22 11.07
N GLN A 161 -25.66 -4.45 11.24
CA GLN A 161 -25.73 -5.11 12.55
C GLN A 161 -24.32 -5.37 13.13
N GLU A 162 -23.35 -5.77 12.30
CA GLU A 162 -21.96 -5.99 12.71
C GLU A 162 -21.28 -4.66 13.06
N VAL A 163 -21.53 -3.59 12.30
CA VAL A 163 -21.07 -2.24 12.63
C VAL A 163 -21.63 -1.79 13.98
N THR A 164 -22.90 -2.01 14.23
CA THR A 164 -23.55 -1.66 15.49
C THR A 164 -22.94 -2.44 16.66
N ALA A 165 -22.73 -3.75 16.48
CA ALA A 165 -22.07 -4.58 17.49
C ALA A 165 -20.63 -4.16 17.76
N LEU A 166 -19.86 -3.85 16.71
CA LEU A 166 -18.47 -3.39 16.80
C LEU A 166 -18.37 -2.08 17.60
N VAL A 167 -19.22 -1.10 17.25
CA VAL A 167 -19.24 0.21 17.93
C VAL A 167 -19.67 0.05 19.38
N ARG A 168 -20.63 -0.82 19.69
CA ARG A 168 -21.07 -1.12 21.05
C ARG A 168 -19.91 -1.69 21.88
N VAL A 169 -19.25 -2.73 21.38
CA VAL A 169 -18.11 -3.36 22.09
C VAL A 169 -16.98 -2.37 22.28
N ALA A 170 -16.63 -1.59 21.26
CA ALA A 170 -15.61 -0.54 21.39
C ALA A 170 -15.99 0.49 22.46
N ARG A 171 -17.29 0.82 22.57
CA ARG A 171 -17.79 1.74 23.62
C ARG A 171 -17.77 1.10 25.01
N ASP A 172 -17.95 -0.21 25.11
CA ASP A 172 -17.87 -0.92 26.39
C ASP A 172 -16.48 -0.80 27.00
N TYR A 173 -15.41 -0.77 26.20
CA TYR A 173 -14.06 -0.45 26.68
C TYR A 173 -13.95 0.98 27.21
N LEU A 174 -14.55 1.95 26.54
CA LEU A 174 -14.53 3.36 26.95
C LEU A 174 -15.16 3.54 28.35
N TRP A 175 -16.22 2.78 28.65
CA TRP A 175 -16.99 2.88 29.87
C TRP A 175 -16.74 1.74 30.87
N ASP A 176 -15.69 0.93 30.67
CA ASP A 176 -15.33 -0.12 31.61
C ASP A 176 -15.04 0.50 32.99
N ARG A 177 -15.67 -0.05 34.05
CA ARG A 177 -15.57 0.51 35.39
C ARG A 177 -14.22 0.22 36.08
N ARG A 178 -13.51 -0.83 35.61
CA ARG A 178 -12.25 -1.28 36.22
C ARG A 178 -11.03 -0.76 35.48
N GLN A 179 -11.10 -0.82 34.15
CA GLN A 179 -10.01 -0.44 33.25
C GLN A 179 -10.55 0.28 32.00
N PRO A 180 -11.03 1.53 32.16
CA PRO A 180 -11.52 2.28 31.01
C PRO A 180 -10.39 2.48 29.98
N ASP A 181 -10.67 2.19 28.72
CA ASP A 181 -9.74 2.40 27.61
C ASP A 181 -10.46 3.10 26.44
N ALA A 182 -10.10 4.34 26.17
CA ALA A 182 -10.71 5.13 25.13
C ALA A 182 -10.19 4.79 23.73
N ARG A 183 -9.04 4.13 23.61
CA ARG A 183 -8.36 3.88 22.34
C ARG A 183 -9.16 3.02 21.37
N PRO A 184 -9.79 1.89 21.76
CA PRO A 184 -10.59 1.08 20.85
C PRO A 184 -11.75 1.86 20.24
N TYR A 185 -12.49 2.63 21.04
CA TYR A 185 -13.62 3.40 20.55
C TYR A 185 -13.19 4.56 19.66
N LEU A 186 -12.13 5.29 20.03
CA LEU A 186 -11.57 6.36 19.22
C LEU A 186 -11.12 5.82 17.84
N LEU A 187 -10.37 4.71 17.82
CA LEU A 187 -9.87 4.08 16.60
C LEU A 187 -11.00 3.60 15.69
N VAL A 188 -11.95 2.82 16.22
CA VAL A 188 -13.09 2.31 15.45
C VAL A 188 -13.93 3.46 14.90
N SER A 189 -14.21 4.47 15.72
CA SER A 189 -15.02 5.62 15.31
C SER A 189 -14.34 6.45 14.22
N LEU A 190 -13.02 6.71 14.33
CA LEU A 190 -12.25 7.40 13.29
C LEU A 190 -12.32 6.64 11.96
N LEU A 191 -12.06 5.34 11.98
CA LEU A 191 -12.02 4.53 10.76
C LEU A 191 -13.38 4.42 10.08
N LEU A 192 -14.46 4.20 10.83
CA LEU A 192 -15.82 4.11 10.29
C LEU A 192 -16.35 5.46 9.77
N GLN A 193 -15.85 6.58 10.27
CA GLN A 193 -16.28 7.91 9.83
C GLN A 193 -15.42 8.43 8.65
N THR A 194 -14.15 8.07 8.59
CA THR A 194 -13.21 8.69 7.65
C THR A 194 -12.74 7.75 6.54
N GLY A 195 -12.69 6.45 6.80
CA GLY A 195 -12.11 5.47 5.89
C GLY A 195 -10.63 5.69 5.61
N ILE A 196 -9.86 6.32 6.50
CA ILE A 196 -8.43 6.53 6.34
C ILE A 196 -7.66 5.22 6.26
N LYS A 197 -6.49 5.25 5.59
CA LYS A 197 -5.61 4.08 5.45
C LYS A 197 -4.85 3.82 6.75
N LYS A 198 -4.39 2.58 6.95
CA LYS A 198 -3.51 2.22 8.07
C LYS A 198 -2.30 3.15 8.19
N ALA A 199 -1.62 3.42 7.08
CA ALA A 199 -0.46 4.31 7.07
C ALA A 199 -0.81 5.77 7.37
N GLU A 200 -2.00 6.24 6.99
CA GLU A 200 -2.51 7.57 7.35
C GLU A 200 -2.80 7.61 8.86
N CYS A 201 -3.54 6.63 9.38
CA CYS A 201 -3.86 6.54 10.81
C CYS A 201 -2.60 6.49 11.70
N ALA A 202 -1.60 5.71 11.30
CA ALA A 202 -0.35 5.56 12.06
C ALA A 202 0.52 6.82 12.08
N ARG A 203 0.26 7.78 11.19
CA ARG A 203 1.02 9.05 11.08
C ARG A 203 0.22 10.26 11.54
N LEU A 204 -1.01 10.07 12.03
CA LEU A 204 -1.79 11.17 12.56
C LEU A 204 -1.06 11.82 13.74
N LEU A 205 -0.91 13.13 13.70
CA LEU A 205 -0.42 13.91 14.82
C LEU A 205 -1.58 14.19 15.78
N VAL A 206 -1.28 14.45 17.03
CA VAL A 206 -2.30 14.91 18.01
C VAL A 206 -3.03 16.15 17.49
N THR A 207 -2.30 17.05 16.86
CA THR A 207 -2.82 18.31 16.29
C THR A 207 -3.66 18.12 15.01
N ASP A 208 -3.68 16.93 14.42
CA ASP A 208 -4.48 16.65 13.23
C ASP A 208 -5.96 16.41 13.55
N LEU A 209 -6.29 16.10 14.80
CA LEU A 209 -7.67 15.95 15.26
C LEU A 209 -8.10 17.23 16.01
N ASP A 210 -8.80 18.11 15.32
CA ASP A 210 -9.32 19.35 15.89
C ASP A 210 -10.71 19.13 16.51
N VAL A 211 -10.79 19.30 17.80
CA VAL A 211 -12.04 19.25 18.59
C VAL A 211 -12.36 20.58 19.28
N ALA A 212 -11.66 21.67 18.93
CA ALA A 212 -11.88 22.99 19.51
C ALA A 212 -13.34 23.46 19.32
N ARG A 213 -13.96 22.98 18.24
CA ARG A 213 -15.40 23.13 17.98
C ARG A 213 -16.10 21.77 18.15
N PRO A 214 -16.60 21.44 19.37
CA PRO A 214 -17.16 20.10 19.62
C PRO A 214 -18.31 19.67 18.71
N GLN A 215 -19.06 20.65 18.15
CA GLN A 215 -20.17 20.39 17.23
C GLN A 215 -19.70 20.11 15.79
N ALA A 216 -18.47 20.46 15.45
CA ALA A 216 -17.89 20.29 14.13
C ALA A 216 -16.41 19.86 14.23
N PRO A 217 -16.11 18.69 14.84
CA PRO A 217 -14.75 18.21 14.91
C PRO A 217 -14.25 17.80 13.54
N GLU A 218 -12.95 17.98 13.30
CA GLU A 218 -12.33 17.73 12.01
C GLU A 218 -11.03 16.92 12.16
N LEU A 219 -10.76 16.08 11.17
CA LEU A 219 -9.51 15.34 11.04
C LEU A 219 -8.76 15.83 9.80
N THR A 220 -7.53 16.25 9.96
CA THR A 220 -6.63 16.61 8.86
C THR A 220 -5.73 15.41 8.52
N VAL A 221 -5.75 14.98 7.26
CA VAL A 221 -4.83 13.97 6.74
C VAL A 221 -3.77 14.65 5.89
N ARG A 222 -2.50 14.51 6.26
CA ARG A 222 -1.36 15.17 5.63
C ARG A 222 -0.41 14.18 4.99
N TYR A 223 0.15 14.57 3.85
CA TYR A 223 1.24 13.91 3.15
C TYR A 223 2.36 14.92 2.96
N VAL A 224 3.55 14.56 3.38
CA VAL A 224 4.73 15.43 3.33
C VAL A 224 5.55 15.17 2.08
N GLU A 225 5.40 13.98 1.48
CA GLU A 225 6.17 13.57 0.33
C GLU A 225 5.77 14.36 -0.93
N GLU A 226 6.76 14.76 -1.72
CA GLU A 226 6.54 15.40 -3.01
C GLU A 226 5.64 14.56 -3.91
N GLY A 227 4.74 15.20 -4.64
CA GLY A 227 3.77 14.54 -5.53
C GLY A 227 2.56 13.92 -4.82
N GLN A 228 2.51 13.88 -3.48
CA GLN A 228 1.37 13.34 -2.74
C GLN A 228 0.46 14.40 -2.12
N ALA A 229 0.76 15.67 -2.26
CA ALA A 229 -0.01 16.78 -1.70
C ALA A 229 -1.51 16.76 -2.11
N HIS A 230 -1.82 16.21 -3.28
CA HIS A 230 -3.21 16.02 -3.75
C HIS A 230 -4.04 15.06 -2.88
N LYS A 231 -3.42 14.32 -1.96
CA LYS A 231 -4.09 13.44 -0.99
C LYS A 231 -4.39 14.14 0.34
N ASN A 232 -3.88 15.36 0.54
CA ASN A 232 -4.17 16.16 1.72
C ASN A 232 -5.65 16.51 1.74
N ARG A 233 -6.27 16.36 2.90
CA ARG A 233 -7.70 16.58 3.05
C ARG A 233 -8.10 16.78 4.49
N VAL A 234 -9.17 17.55 4.68
CA VAL A 234 -9.85 17.71 5.96
C VAL A 234 -11.15 16.90 5.91
N LEU A 235 -11.40 16.13 6.94
CA LEU A 235 -12.53 15.22 7.07
C LEU A 235 -13.37 15.62 8.27
N SER A 236 -14.62 15.98 8.06
CA SER A 236 -15.55 16.26 9.15
C SER A 236 -15.90 14.98 9.90
N LEU A 237 -15.97 15.09 11.22
CA LEU A 237 -16.28 14.00 12.13
C LEU A 237 -17.61 14.27 12.86
N ASN A 238 -18.21 13.19 13.36
CA ASN A 238 -19.37 13.32 14.24
C ASN A 238 -18.92 13.71 15.65
N GLN A 239 -19.66 14.59 16.28
CA GLN A 239 -19.40 15.08 17.64
C GLN A 239 -19.28 13.97 18.71
N THR A 240 -19.81 12.78 18.46
CA THR A 240 -19.70 11.62 19.36
C THR A 240 -18.26 11.15 19.60
N ILE A 241 -17.29 11.61 18.80
CA ILE A 241 -15.88 11.28 18.98
C ILE A 241 -15.22 12.12 20.09
N VAL A 242 -15.75 13.31 20.36
CA VAL A 242 -15.12 14.30 21.26
C VAL A 242 -14.91 13.77 22.69
N PRO A 243 -15.90 13.15 23.35
CA PRO A 243 -15.68 12.58 24.67
C PRO A 243 -14.61 11.49 24.71
N ALA A 244 -14.60 10.63 23.69
CA ALA A 244 -13.59 9.57 23.59
C ALA A 244 -12.18 10.12 23.33
N TYR A 245 -12.06 11.17 22.52
CA TYR A 245 -10.79 11.85 22.29
C TYR A 245 -10.28 12.49 23.59
N ASN A 246 -11.11 13.24 24.31
CA ASN A 246 -10.70 13.88 25.55
C ASN A 246 -10.23 12.84 26.58
N GLN A 247 -10.99 11.77 26.76
CA GLN A 247 -10.60 10.68 27.65
C GLN A 247 -9.30 9.99 27.18
N PHE A 248 -9.13 9.80 25.86
CA PHE A 248 -7.91 9.24 25.30
C PHE A 248 -6.68 10.11 25.60
N ILE A 249 -6.80 11.44 25.44
CA ILE A 249 -5.71 12.38 25.75
C ILE A 249 -5.35 12.33 27.25
N GLU A 250 -6.33 12.24 28.13
CA GLU A 250 -6.09 12.11 29.57
C GLU A 250 -5.37 10.79 29.94
N GLN A 251 -5.78 9.68 29.28
CA GLN A 251 -5.25 8.34 29.57
C GLN A 251 -3.85 8.12 29.01
N TYR A 252 -3.63 8.52 27.74
CA TYR A 252 -2.42 8.16 26.99
C TYR A 252 -1.40 9.30 26.92
N ARG A 253 -1.82 10.56 27.06
CA ARG A 253 -0.99 11.77 26.98
C ARG A 253 -0.02 11.76 25.79
N PRO A 254 -0.50 11.52 24.57
CA PRO A 254 0.37 11.40 23.41
C PRO A 254 1.08 12.74 23.15
N GLU A 255 2.37 12.70 22.83
CA GLU A 255 3.19 13.90 22.62
C GLU A 255 3.22 14.33 21.15
N THR A 256 3.38 13.40 20.24
CA THR A 256 3.55 13.69 18.80
C THR A 256 2.47 13.03 17.97
N TYR A 257 2.42 11.70 17.97
CA TYR A 257 1.44 10.96 17.20
C TYR A 257 0.19 10.69 18.00
N LEU A 258 -0.98 10.79 17.35
CA LEU A 258 -2.25 10.48 18.02
C LEU A 258 -2.24 9.07 18.62
N PHE A 259 -1.72 8.09 17.89
CA PHE A 259 -1.53 6.74 18.40
C PHE A 259 -0.04 6.41 18.48
N GLU A 260 0.56 6.57 19.65
CA GLU A 260 1.98 6.28 19.90
C GLU A 260 2.21 4.78 20.10
N CYS A 261 1.83 4.01 19.07
CA CYS A 261 2.04 2.57 19.02
C CYS A 261 2.28 2.12 17.59
N THR A 262 2.76 0.89 17.41
CA THR A 262 2.99 0.36 16.07
C THR A 262 1.68 0.17 15.30
N PRO A 263 1.69 0.30 13.96
CA PRO A 263 0.50 0.00 13.14
C PRO A 263 -0.05 -1.41 13.34
N ARG A 264 0.81 -2.36 13.72
CA ARG A 264 0.42 -3.74 14.04
C ARG A 264 -0.36 -3.83 15.35
N ASN A 265 0.00 -3.01 16.34
CA ASN A 265 -0.76 -2.94 17.58
C ASN A 265 -2.18 -2.43 17.34
N LEU A 266 -2.35 -1.43 16.47
CA LEU A 266 -3.68 -0.96 16.06
C LEU A 266 -4.50 -2.05 15.35
N GLU A 267 -3.85 -2.91 14.55
CA GLU A 267 -4.51 -4.08 13.94
C GLU A 267 -4.99 -5.07 14.99
N TYR A 268 -4.18 -5.36 16.02
CA TYR A 268 -4.58 -6.24 17.12
C TYR A 268 -5.78 -5.70 17.89
N ILE A 269 -5.83 -4.39 18.15
CA ILE A 269 -6.99 -3.76 18.80
C ILE A 269 -8.26 -3.96 17.98
N LEU A 270 -8.19 -3.72 16.66
CA LEU A 270 -9.33 -3.90 15.77
C LEU A 270 -9.81 -5.37 15.74
N ASP A 271 -8.87 -6.30 15.66
CA ASP A 271 -9.15 -7.74 15.65
C ASP A 271 -9.80 -8.18 16.97
N GLU A 272 -9.26 -7.75 18.11
CA GLU A 272 -9.80 -8.04 19.45
C GLU A 272 -11.23 -7.51 19.62
N VAL A 273 -11.48 -6.25 19.21
CA VAL A 273 -12.84 -5.67 19.27
C VAL A 273 -13.79 -6.44 18.35
N GLY A 274 -13.33 -6.84 17.15
CA GLY A 274 -14.09 -7.66 16.22
C GLY A 274 -14.47 -9.03 16.79
N GLN A 275 -13.52 -9.71 17.43
CA GLN A 275 -13.75 -11.00 18.09
C GLN A 275 -14.75 -10.88 19.24
N LYS A 276 -14.60 -9.87 20.12
CA LYS A 276 -15.54 -9.60 21.21
C LYS A 276 -16.92 -9.19 20.72
N ALA A 277 -17.01 -8.55 19.55
CA ALA A 277 -18.28 -8.26 18.89
C ALA A 277 -18.91 -9.49 18.20
N ASN A 278 -18.25 -10.66 18.30
CA ASN A 278 -18.64 -11.93 17.66
C ASN A 278 -18.79 -11.82 16.12
N ILE A 279 -17.96 -10.97 15.48
CA ILE A 279 -17.91 -10.84 14.03
C ILE A 279 -17.02 -11.95 13.50
N ARG A 280 -17.63 -12.93 12.82
CA ARG A 280 -16.95 -14.11 12.26
C ARG A 280 -16.94 -14.14 10.73
N SER A 281 -17.71 -13.26 10.10
CA SER A 281 -17.82 -13.16 8.64
C SER A 281 -16.56 -12.69 7.97
N VAL A 282 -15.76 -11.87 8.69
CA VAL A 282 -14.51 -11.27 8.23
C VAL A 282 -13.64 -10.87 9.41
N GLN A 283 -12.33 -10.85 9.23
CA GLN A 283 -11.43 -10.23 10.17
C GLN A 283 -11.59 -8.71 10.15
N VAL A 284 -11.87 -8.12 11.31
CA VAL A 284 -12.01 -6.66 11.45
C VAL A 284 -10.62 -6.01 11.41
N GLY A 285 -10.42 -5.13 10.44
CA GLY A 285 -9.15 -4.43 10.24
C GLY A 285 -9.35 -3.15 9.44
N PHE A 286 -8.25 -2.44 9.18
CA PHE A 286 -8.26 -1.16 8.46
C PHE A 286 -8.96 -1.24 7.10
N GLU A 287 -8.65 -2.27 6.32
CA GLU A 287 -9.21 -2.46 4.98
C GLU A 287 -10.73 -2.70 5.05
N THR A 288 -11.17 -3.60 5.94
CA THR A 288 -12.59 -3.89 6.15
C THR A 288 -13.37 -2.64 6.57
N LEU A 289 -12.84 -1.87 7.54
CA LEU A 289 -13.52 -0.66 8.02
C LEU A 289 -13.51 0.45 6.97
N ARG A 290 -12.43 0.58 6.19
CA ARG A 290 -12.35 1.54 5.08
C ARG A 290 -13.40 1.24 4.00
N TRP A 291 -13.53 -0.02 3.57
CA TRP A 291 -14.55 -0.40 2.59
C TRP A 291 -15.96 -0.27 3.17
N THR A 292 -16.16 -0.62 4.43
CA THR A 292 -17.44 -0.42 5.12
C THR A 292 -17.82 1.06 5.15
N CYS A 293 -16.89 1.95 5.50
CA CYS A 293 -17.09 3.40 5.44
C CYS A 293 -17.48 3.85 4.03
N ALA A 294 -16.71 3.45 3.01
CA ALA A 294 -16.94 3.85 1.63
C ALA A 294 -18.31 3.43 1.10
N VAL A 295 -18.71 2.17 1.33
CA VAL A 295 -19.99 1.67 0.88
C VAL A 295 -21.17 2.29 1.63
N ARG A 296 -21.04 2.53 2.95
CA ARG A 296 -22.07 3.23 3.74
C ARG A 296 -22.25 4.67 3.29
N ASP A 297 -21.17 5.39 3.06
CA ASP A 297 -21.23 6.78 2.54
C ASP A 297 -21.92 6.83 1.17
N PHE A 298 -21.58 5.90 0.28
CA PHE A 298 -22.21 5.79 -1.03
C PHE A 298 -23.71 5.48 -0.92
N ARG A 299 -24.09 4.50 -0.10
CA ARG A 299 -25.52 4.17 0.16
C ARG A 299 -26.28 5.33 0.77
N ASN A 300 -25.62 6.16 1.57
CA ASN A 300 -26.18 7.38 2.15
C ASN A 300 -26.22 8.56 1.18
N GLY A 301 -25.93 8.36 -0.12
CA GLY A 301 -26.05 9.36 -1.16
C GLY A 301 -24.86 10.32 -1.26
N MET A 302 -23.70 9.98 -0.71
CA MET A 302 -22.51 10.82 -0.90
C MET A 302 -22.11 10.84 -2.38
N PRO A 303 -21.95 12.01 -3.03
CA PRO A 303 -21.52 12.11 -4.42
C PRO A 303 -20.18 11.39 -4.62
N GLU A 304 -20.03 10.66 -5.73
CA GLU A 304 -18.85 9.86 -6.04
C GLU A 304 -17.54 10.65 -5.98
N GLU A 305 -17.52 11.86 -6.51
CA GLU A 305 -16.34 12.71 -6.49
C GLU A 305 -15.95 13.12 -5.05
N ARG A 306 -16.94 13.42 -4.20
CA ARG A 306 -16.70 13.70 -2.78
C ARG A 306 -16.17 12.47 -2.05
N LEU A 307 -16.71 11.29 -2.36
CA LEU A 307 -16.23 10.02 -1.81
C LEU A 307 -14.80 9.71 -2.25
N ARG A 308 -14.47 9.92 -3.54
CA ARG A 308 -13.12 9.79 -4.06
C ARG A 308 -12.13 10.66 -3.29
N LEU A 309 -12.45 11.94 -3.10
CA LEU A 309 -11.64 12.91 -2.37
C LEU A 309 -11.52 12.52 -0.89
N LYS A 310 -12.63 12.13 -0.25
CA LYS A 310 -12.64 11.63 1.14
C LYS A 310 -11.68 10.45 1.32
N LEU A 311 -11.66 9.52 0.37
CA LEU A 311 -10.78 8.35 0.42
C LEU A 311 -9.33 8.64 0.00
N GLY A 312 -9.00 9.87 -0.44
CA GLY A 312 -7.66 10.25 -0.92
C GLY A 312 -7.22 9.42 -2.11
N LEU A 313 -8.10 9.23 -3.11
CA LEU A 313 -7.84 8.44 -4.31
C LEU A 313 -7.62 9.33 -5.53
N SER A 314 -6.61 8.98 -6.35
CA SER A 314 -6.44 9.55 -7.67
C SER A 314 -7.60 9.14 -8.59
N LYS A 315 -7.81 9.85 -9.71
CA LYS A 315 -8.82 9.47 -10.71
C LYS A 315 -8.60 8.06 -11.27
N ILE A 316 -7.35 7.65 -11.43
CA ILE A 316 -6.99 6.30 -11.91
C ILE A 316 -7.39 5.23 -10.87
N SER A 317 -6.96 5.40 -9.61
CA SER A 317 -7.31 4.45 -8.54
C SER A 317 -8.81 4.43 -8.23
N TRP A 318 -9.51 5.52 -8.54
CA TRP A 318 -10.96 5.61 -8.31
C TRP A 318 -11.75 4.69 -9.25
N ARG A 319 -11.31 4.50 -10.49
CA ARG A 319 -12.05 3.68 -11.47
C ARG A 319 -12.36 2.28 -10.92
N GLU A 320 -11.32 1.57 -10.47
CA GLU A 320 -11.48 0.24 -9.89
C GLU A 320 -12.24 0.27 -8.56
N THR A 321 -11.96 1.26 -7.71
CA THR A 321 -12.62 1.40 -6.41
C THR A 321 -14.11 1.66 -6.58
N ARG A 322 -14.49 2.51 -7.52
CA ARG A 322 -15.89 2.81 -7.85
C ARG A 322 -16.68 1.56 -8.23
N GLU A 323 -16.14 0.78 -9.17
CA GLU A 323 -16.79 -0.45 -9.62
C GLU A 323 -17.05 -1.41 -8.46
N LYS A 324 -16.08 -1.58 -7.58
CA LYS A 324 -16.22 -2.41 -6.38
C LYS A 324 -17.27 -1.85 -5.40
N ILE A 325 -17.31 -0.53 -5.21
CA ILE A 325 -18.33 0.11 -4.35
C ILE A 325 -19.73 -0.14 -4.91
N HIS A 326 -19.93 0.05 -6.22
CA HIS A 326 -21.23 -0.21 -6.86
C HIS A 326 -21.66 -1.68 -6.67
N GLN A 327 -20.76 -2.64 -6.91
CA GLN A 327 -21.06 -4.06 -6.70
C GLN A 327 -21.40 -4.38 -5.24
N LEU A 328 -20.68 -3.81 -4.28
CA LEU A 328 -20.91 -4.02 -2.85
C LEU A 328 -22.15 -3.29 -2.34
N ALA A 329 -22.56 -2.23 -2.97
CA ALA A 329 -23.78 -1.49 -2.65
C ALA A 329 -25.04 -2.15 -3.19
N GLY A 330 -24.90 -3.12 -4.11
CA GLY A 330 -26.05 -3.82 -4.72
C GLY A 330 -26.61 -3.07 -5.94
N HIS A 331 -25.77 -2.30 -6.64
CA HIS A 331 -26.11 -1.59 -7.88
C HIS A 331 -25.38 -2.18 -9.07
#